data_67edfa3272c73952216e86c1aeadbde3
#
_entry.id   67edfa3272c73952216e86c1aeadbde3
#
_cell.length_a   1.000
_cell.length_b   1.000
_cell.length_c   1.000
_cell.angle_alpha   90.00
_cell.angle_beta   90.00
_cell.angle_gamma   90.00
#
_symmetry.space_group_name_H-M   'P 1'
#
loop_
_entity.id
_entity.type
_entity.pdbx_description
1 polymer ?
#
loop_
_entity_poly.entity_id
_entity_poly.type
_entity_poly.pdbx_seq_one_letter_code
_entity_poly.pdbx_strand_id
1 'polypeptide(L)'
;MPLCCCTAVGSARYRITCRTQGGHSYADFGRPSAIQLMCGLVEELYRIQPPDRARTTYNVGRIEGGTTVNSIAETASVLYEYRSTSQDCMAEMEVKFRRAVAHWQDRGGQFTVELLGVRPGNGPVDPAALGRFTDRSDDVIRTFAGCEPEHTPNSTDSNIPLSLGIPANTIGTVRGGLAHTRKEWIALDSLSTGLKIVVSLMAQTCLRPRSPDCFKGIRKNIRP
;
A
#
# COMPACT_ATOMS: atom_id res chain seq x y z
N MET A 1 -2.81 -5.34 -21.79
CA MET A 1 -2.74 -6.80 -21.60
C MET A 1 -3.50 -7.15 -20.31
N PRO A 2 -4.13 -8.34 -20.20
CA PRO A 2 -4.75 -8.73 -18.94
C PRO A 2 -3.67 -8.88 -17.86
N LEU A 3 -3.93 -8.27 -16.71
CA LEU A 3 -3.03 -8.36 -15.55
C LEU A 3 -3.48 -9.51 -14.65
N CYS A 4 -2.51 -10.22 -14.06
CA CYS A 4 -2.73 -11.15 -12.96
C CYS A 4 -1.85 -10.75 -11.77
N CYS A 5 -2.45 -10.27 -10.68
CA CYS A 5 -1.74 -9.87 -9.47
C CYS A 5 -1.83 -10.99 -8.44
N CYS A 6 -0.77 -11.75 -8.28
CA CYS A 6 -0.63 -12.84 -7.30
C CYS A 6 0.31 -12.50 -6.14
N THR A 7 0.87 -11.28 -6.12
CA THR A 7 1.74 -10.78 -5.06
C THR A 7 1.20 -9.49 -4.49
N ALA A 8 0.86 -9.50 -3.20
CA ALA A 8 0.34 -8.34 -2.51
C ALA A 8 1.45 -7.35 -2.15
N VAL A 9 1.25 -6.07 -2.50
CA VAL A 9 2.06 -4.97 -1.99
C VAL A 9 1.40 -4.39 -0.75
N GLY A 10 2.00 -4.64 0.41
CA GLY A 10 1.60 -4.01 1.67
C GLY A 10 1.90 -2.51 1.67
N SER A 11 1.13 -1.75 2.44
CA SER A 11 1.36 -0.31 2.63
C SER A 11 0.94 0.16 4.01
N ALA A 12 1.65 1.14 4.55
CA ALA A 12 1.24 1.90 5.72
C ALA A 12 1.31 3.40 5.41
N ARG A 13 0.29 4.15 5.83
CA ARG A 13 0.13 5.57 5.51
C ARG A 13 -0.10 6.35 6.78
N TYR A 14 0.60 7.47 6.90
CA TYR A 14 0.58 8.30 8.09
C TYR A 14 0.39 9.77 7.73
N ARG A 15 -0.29 10.48 8.64
CA ARG A 15 -0.17 11.94 8.77
C ARG A 15 0.74 12.21 9.94
N ILE A 16 1.77 13.05 9.71
CA ILE A 16 2.64 13.54 10.76
C ILE A 16 2.39 15.04 10.87
N THR A 17 2.07 15.52 12.06
CA THR A 17 1.82 16.93 12.34
C THR A 17 2.82 17.41 13.39
N CYS A 18 3.49 18.51 13.09
CA CYS A 18 4.34 19.24 14.04
C CYS A 18 3.59 20.49 14.51
N ARG A 19 3.60 20.73 15.81
CA ARG A 19 3.08 21.97 16.43
C ARG A 19 4.16 22.65 17.25
N THR A 20 4.21 23.98 17.17
CA THR A 20 5.08 24.86 17.95
C THR A 20 4.27 26.01 18.52
N GLN A 21 4.91 26.89 19.29
CA GLN A 21 4.24 28.08 19.81
C GLN A 21 3.89 29.11 18.72
N GLY A 22 4.64 29.09 17.59
CA GLY A 22 4.51 30.13 16.57
C GLY A 22 5.02 31.51 17.03
N GLY A 23 4.69 32.55 16.28
CA GLY A 23 5.02 33.94 16.65
C GLY A 23 5.23 34.87 15.48
N HIS A 24 5.63 36.10 15.76
CA HIS A 24 5.98 37.11 14.76
C HIS A 24 7.44 36.92 14.33
N SER A 25 7.71 36.82 13.03
CA SER A 25 9.05 36.47 12.50
C SER A 25 10.19 37.38 12.95
N TYR A 26 9.92 38.66 13.19
CA TYR A 26 10.89 39.63 13.68
C TYR A 26 10.95 39.72 15.22
N ALA A 27 9.78 39.86 15.87
CA ALA A 27 9.71 40.05 17.32
C ALA A 27 10.10 38.79 18.11
N ASP A 28 9.73 37.63 17.58
CA ASP A 28 9.95 36.33 18.23
C ASP A 28 11.06 35.51 17.53
N PHE A 29 11.98 36.19 16.84
CA PHE A 29 13.07 35.54 16.13
C PHE A 29 13.86 34.58 17.03
N GLY A 30 14.12 33.37 16.52
CA GLY A 30 14.81 32.31 17.26
C GLY A 30 13.88 31.26 17.88
N ARG A 31 12.54 31.49 17.90
CA ARG A 31 11.59 30.43 18.28
C ARG A 31 11.56 29.31 17.22
N PRO A 32 11.32 28.05 17.64
CA PRO A 32 11.14 26.95 16.69
C PRO A 32 9.98 27.18 15.73
N SER A 33 10.18 26.92 14.45
CA SER A 33 9.16 26.94 13.42
C SER A 33 8.72 25.51 13.08
N ALA A 34 7.41 25.25 13.06
CA ALA A 34 6.88 23.96 12.69
C ALA A 34 7.28 23.55 11.26
N ILE A 35 7.38 24.50 10.33
CA ILE A 35 7.87 24.24 8.96
C ILE A 35 9.34 23.82 9.00
N GLN A 36 10.20 24.52 9.73
CA GLN A 36 11.62 24.19 9.83
C GLN A 36 11.84 22.79 10.39
N LEU A 37 11.15 22.47 11.49
CA LEU A 37 11.24 21.15 12.13
C LEU A 37 10.69 20.05 11.21
N MET A 38 9.59 20.31 10.50
CA MET A 38 9.00 19.35 9.56
C MET A 38 9.92 19.10 8.35
N CYS A 39 10.57 20.12 7.82
CA CYS A 39 11.55 19.97 6.74
C CYS A 39 12.73 19.09 7.17
N GLY A 40 13.23 19.28 8.39
CA GLY A 40 14.28 18.42 8.95
C GLY A 40 13.84 16.96 9.11
N LEU A 41 12.62 16.72 9.61
CA LEU A 41 12.07 15.37 9.66
C LEU A 41 11.93 14.76 8.27
N VAL A 42 11.44 15.51 7.28
CA VAL A 42 11.30 15.02 5.89
C VAL A 42 12.67 14.64 5.32
N GLU A 43 13.69 15.46 5.54
CA GLU A 43 15.06 15.13 5.12
C GLU A 43 15.56 13.83 5.76
N GLU A 44 15.30 13.62 7.04
CA GLU A 44 15.67 12.38 7.75
C GLU A 44 14.89 11.17 7.23
N LEU A 45 13.59 11.32 6.94
CA LEU A 45 12.79 10.27 6.33
C LEU A 45 13.36 9.83 4.97
N TYR A 46 13.85 10.77 4.15
CA TYR A 46 14.48 10.47 2.86
C TYR A 46 15.91 9.91 2.97
N ARG A 47 16.52 9.94 4.15
CA ARG A 47 17.80 9.24 4.45
C ARG A 47 17.60 7.79 4.86
N ILE A 48 16.36 7.36 5.13
CA ILE A 48 16.09 5.96 5.47
C ILE A 48 16.50 5.07 4.30
N GLN A 49 17.42 4.14 4.58
CA GLN A 49 17.77 3.09 3.62
C GLN A 49 16.72 1.98 3.74
N PRO A 50 15.88 1.74 2.70
CA PRO A 50 14.91 0.67 2.73
C PRO A 50 15.62 -0.70 2.74
N PRO A 51 15.01 -1.74 3.33
CA PRO A 51 15.51 -3.10 3.21
C PRO A 51 15.62 -3.54 1.75
N ASP A 52 16.68 -4.26 1.40
CA ASP A 52 16.96 -4.74 0.04
C ASP A 52 16.42 -6.16 -0.24
N ARG A 53 15.97 -6.88 0.81
CA ARG A 53 15.44 -8.24 0.71
C ARG A 53 14.16 -8.35 -0.13
N ALA A 54 13.43 -7.27 -0.28
CA ALA A 54 12.23 -7.17 -1.11
C ALA A 54 12.06 -5.73 -1.60
N ARG A 55 11.36 -5.55 -2.74
CA ARG A 55 11.05 -4.20 -3.24
C ARG A 55 10.30 -3.42 -2.15
N THR A 56 10.99 -2.44 -1.57
CA THR A 56 10.50 -1.57 -0.52
C THR A 56 10.66 -0.13 -0.95
N THR A 57 9.60 0.67 -0.81
CA THR A 57 9.57 2.07 -1.23
C THR A 57 8.92 2.92 -0.16
N TYR A 58 9.18 4.21 -0.17
CA TYR A 58 8.52 5.20 0.68
C TYR A 58 8.40 6.54 -0.06
N ASN A 59 7.49 7.39 0.42
CA ASN A 59 7.26 8.69 -0.17
C ASN A 59 6.63 9.66 0.83
N VAL A 60 6.98 10.94 0.73
CA VAL A 60 6.23 12.06 1.30
C VAL A 60 5.42 12.67 0.15
N GLY A 61 4.12 12.40 0.12
CA GLY A 61 3.24 12.78 -0.99
C GLY A 61 2.62 14.16 -0.88
N ARG A 62 2.61 14.76 0.33
CA ARG A 62 2.05 16.09 0.60
C ARG A 62 2.74 16.73 1.79
N ILE A 63 2.98 18.04 1.71
CA ILE A 63 3.42 18.88 2.80
C ILE A 63 2.57 20.14 2.85
N GLU A 64 2.20 20.57 4.05
CA GLU A 64 1.40 21.77 4.32
C GLU A 64 1.91 22.43 5.59
N GLY A 65 1.78 23.76 5.69
CA GLY A 65 2.12 24.47 6.91
C GLY A 65 2.25 25.98 6.75
N GLY A 66 2.22 26.67 7.90
CA GLY A 66 2.32 28.12 7.98
C GLY A 66 1.06 28.85 7.53
N THR A 67 1.13 30.18 7.61
CA THR A 67 0.02 31.10 7.25
C THR A 67 0.50 32.25 6.38
N THR A 68 1.46 33.04 6.85
CA THR A 68 1.98 34.24 6.17
C THR A 68 3.50 34.29 6.25
N VAL A 69 4.13 35.10 5.37
CA VAL A 69 5.58 35.22 5.29
C VAL A 69 6.23 35.80 6.55
N ASN A 70 5.49 36.61 7.31
CA ASN A 70 5.97 37.28 8.53
C ASN A 70 5.56 36.57 9.82
N SER A 71 5.10 35.33 9.75
CA SER A 71 4.82 34.48 10.91
C SER A 71 5.81 33.33 11.04
N ILE A 72 6.19 32.99 12.28
CA ILE A 72 6.81 31.72 12.60
C ILE A 72 5.70 30.67 12.59
N ALA A 73 5.85 29.65 11.76
CA ALA A 73 4.79 28.65 11.57
C ALA A 73 4.49 27.88 12.86
N GLU A 74 3.24 27.93 13.29
CA GLU A 74 2.74 27.19 14.46
C GLU A 74 2.46 25.71 14.13
N THR A 75 2.05 25.42 12.89
CA THR A 75 1.70 24.07 12.47
C THR A 75 2.23 23.76 11.10
N ALA A 76 2.75 22.53 10.94
CA ALA A 76 3.07 21.93 9.65
C ALA A 76 2.72 20.43 9.67
N SER A 77 2.34 19.89 8.52
CA SER A 77 2.00 18.46 8.40
C SER A 77 2.48 17.86 7.09
N VAL A 78 2.74 16.55 7.11
CA VAL A 78 3.08 15.76 5.92
C VAL A 78 2.24 14.48 5.87
N LEU A 79 1.99 14.00 4.65
CA LEU A 79 1.49 12.66 4.39
C LEU A 79 2.66 11.78 3.93
N TYR A 80 2.92 10.74 4.68
CA TYR A 80 4.00 9.79 4.44
C TYR A 80 3.45 8.38 4.24
N GLU A 81 4.04 7.63 3.31
CA GLU A 81 3.76 6.21 3.15
C GLU A 81 5.04 5.42 2.93
N TYR A 82 5.00 4.15 3.29
CA TYR A 82 5.95 3.14 2.81
C TYR A 82 5.20 1.89 2.37
N ARG A 83 5.83 1.15 1.45
CA ARG A 83 5.27 -0.05 0.82
C ARG A 83 6.32 -1.13 0.70
N SER A 84 5.92 -2.39 0.81
CA SER A 84 6.77 -3.54 0.51
C SER A 84 5.96 -4.76 0.10
N THR A 85 6.60 -5.66 -0.64
CA THR A 85 6.07 -7.01 -0.91
C THR A 85 6.37 -7.99 0.22
N SER A 86 7.15 -7.59 1.25
CA SER A 86 7.52 -8.40 2.42
C SER A 86 7.01 -7.78 3.71
N GLN A 87 6.36 -8.59 4.56
CA GLN A 87 5.92 -8.17 5.89
C GLN A 87 7.09 -7.81 6.81
N ASP A 88 8.22 -8.56 6.74
CA ASP A 88 9.40 -8.27 7.56
C ASP A 88 10.01 -6.91 7.17
N CYS A 89 10.05 -6.61 5.87
CA CYS A 89 10.49 -5.30 5.39
C CYS A 89 9.54 -4.17 5.83
N MET A 90 8.22 -4.43 5.85
CA MET A 90 7.25 -3.47 6.40
C MET A 90 7.50 -3.20 7.88
N ALA A 91 7.73 -4.24 8.68
CA ALA A 91 8.03 -4.10 10.11
C ALA A 91 9.34 -3.33 10.34
N GLU A 92 10.37 -3.60 9.55
CA GLU A 92 11.64 -2.86 9.63
C GLU A 92 11.47 -1.39 9.24
N MET A 93 10.68 -1.08 8.22
CA MET A 93 10.35 0.30 7.84
C MET A 93 9.59 1.04 8.95
N GLU A 94 8.66 0.37 9.64
CA GLU A 94 7.96 0.96 10.79
C GLU A 94 8.95 1.37 11.89
N VAL A 95 9.91 0.48 12.24
CA VAL A 95 10.94 0.79 13.25
C VAL A 95 11.78 2.00 12.82
N LYS A 96 12.27 2.03 11.57
CA LYS A 96 13.07 3.14 11.04
C LYS A 96 12.28 4.45 11.03
N PHE A 97 11.04 4.41 10.60
CA PHE A 97 10.12 5.54 10.60
C PHE A 97 9.90 6.09 12.01
N ARG A 98 9.54 5.23 12.97
CA ARG A 98 9.31 5.64 14.37
C ARG A 98 10.57 6.24 15.00
N ARG A 99 11.75 5.70 14.68
CA ARG A 99 13.03 6.26 15.14
C ARG A 99 13.27 7.68 14.60
N ALA A 100 13.01 7.91 13.31
CA ALA A 100 13.13 9.24 12.72
C ALA A 100 12.20 10.26 13.39
N VAL A 101 10.94 9.90 13.61
CA VAL A 101 9.99 10.78 14.32
C VAL A 101 10.45 11.04 15.76
N ALA A 102 10.86 10.01 16.50
CA ALA A 102 11.32 10.16 17.89
C ALA A 102 12.54 11.09 18.00
N HIS A 103 13.47 11.03 17.05
CA HIS A 103 14.63 11.93 17.02
C HIS A 103 14.24 13.42 16.93
N TRP A 104 13.10 13.74 16.33
CA TRP A 104 12.63 15.13 16.18
C TRP A 104 11.71 15.58 17.32
N GLN A 105 11.21 14.66 18.15
CA GLN A 105 10.26 14.96 19.24
C GLN A 105 10.80 15.98 20.25
N ASP A 106 12.11 15.94 20.55
CA ASP A 106 12.76 16.76 21.59
C ASP A 106 13.36 18.07 21.06
N ARG A 107 13.04 18.48 19.83
CA ARG A 107 13.66 19.64 19.17
C ARG A 107 12.81 20.93 19.22
N GLY A 108 11.94 21.05 20.22
CA GLY A 108 11.11 22.24 20.44
C GLY A 108 9.78 22.25 19.70
N GLY A 109 9.38 21.13 19.09
CA GLY A 109 8.06 20.92 18.49
C GLY A 109 7.39 19.67 19.04
N GLN A 110 6.06 19.67 19.05
CA GLN A 110 5.26 18.49 19.36
C GLN A 110 4.88 17.77 18.07
N PHE A 111 5.38 16.54 17.90
CA PHE A 111 5.03 15.71 16.75
C PHE A 111 3.93 14.73 17.13
N THR A 112 2.88 14.68 16.34
CA THR A 112 1.83 13.65 16.42
C THR A 112 1.82 12.82 15.15
N VAL A 113 1.62 11.51 15.29
CA VAL A 113 1.58 10.55 14.18
C VAL A 113 0.21 9.89 14.19
N GLU A 114 -0.55 10.12 13.14
CA GLU A 114 -1.85 9.51 12.89
C GLU A 114 -1.70 8.44 11.81
N LEU A 115 -2.14 7.22 12.11
CA LEU A 115 -2.23 6.15 11.12
C LEU A 115 -3.48 6.35 10.25
N LEU A 116 -3.30 6.61 8.97
CA LEU A 116 -4.39 6.83 8.01
C LEU A 116 -4.92 5.52 7.42
N GLY A 117 -4.07 4.51 7.32
CA GLY A 117 -4.48 3.20 6.84
C GLY A 117 -3.31 2.25 6.64
N VAL A 118 -3.64 0.97 6.75
CA VAL A 118 -2.73 -0.15 6.48
C VAL A 118 -3.39 -1.09 5.49
N ARG A 119 -2.62 -1.54 4.51
CA ARG A 119 -2.93 -2.72 3.71
C ARG A 119 -1.88 -3.79 4.00
N PRO A 120 -2.27 -5.02 4.35
CA PRO A 120 -1.31 -6.09 4.61
C PRO A 120 -0.62 -6.52 3.31
N GLY A 121 0.60 -7.02 3.41
CA GLY A 121 1.28 -7.75 2.35
C GLY A 121 0.92 -9.23 2.34
N ASN A 122 1.70 -10.05 1.64
CA ASN A 122 1.55 -11.51 1.68
C ASN A 122 1.81 -12.03 3.11
N GLY A 123 0.92 -12.88 3.57
CA GLY A 123 1.10 -13.73 4.74
C GLY A 123 1.68 -15.11 4.37
N PRO A 124 1.52 -16.12 5.23
CA PRO A 124 2.06 -17.47 5.06
C PRO A 124 1.22 -18.31 4.05
N VAL A 125 1.08 -17.84 2.83
CA VAL A 125 0.39 -18.56 1.75
C VAL A 125 1.27 -19.72 1.28
N ASP A 126 0.71 -20.92 1.16
CA ASP A 126 1.40 -22.05 0.52
C ASP A 126 1.71 -21.70 -0.94
N PRO A 127 3.00 -21.63 -1.34
CA PRO A 127 3.41 -21.25 -2.69
C PRO A 127 2.85 -22.19 -3.76
N ALA A 128 2.76 -23.49 -3.46
CA ALA A 128 2.24 -24.47 -4.40
C ALA A 128 0.73 -24.33 -4.61
N ALA A 129 -0.03 -24.01 -3.55
CA ALA A 129 -1.45 -23.73 -3.66
C ALA A 129 -1.72 -22.41 -4.42
N LEU A 130 -0.92 -21.36 -4.16
CA LEU A 130 -1.00 -20.10 -4.88
C LEU A 130 -0.64 -20.28 -6.35
N GLY A 131 0.43 -21.04 -6.67
CA GLY A 131 0.82 -21.36 -8.03
C GLY A 131 -0.33 -22.04 -8.79
N ARG A 132 -0.86 -23.13 -8.25
CA ARG A 132 -2.03 -23.83 -8.87
C ARG A 132 -3.27 -22.93 -9.04
N PHE A 133 -3.48 -21.97 -8.14
CA PHE A 133 -4.58 -21.01 -8.25
C PHE A 133 -4.34 -20.01 -9.37
N THR A 134 -3.10 -19.51 -9.47
CA THR A 134 -2.67 -18.56 -10.51
C THR A 134 -2.67 -19.20 -11.88
N ASP A 135 -2.10 -20.39 -12.04
CA ASP A 135 -2.07 -21.14 -13.31
C ASP A 135 -3.46 -21.32 -13.91
N ARG A 136 -4.46 -21.62 -13.08
CA ARG A 136 -5.85 -21.72 -13.54
C ARG A 136 -6.41 -20.39 -14.05
N SER A 137 -6.06 -19.30 -13.39
CA SER A 137 -6.47 -17.96 -13.84
C SER A 137 -5.82 -17.61 -15.18
N ASP A 138 -4.55 -17.95 -15.31
CA ASP A 138 -3.77 -17.73 -16.52
C ASP A 138 -4.32 -18.55 -17.71
N ASP A 139 -4.67 -19.82 -17.48
CA ASP A 139 -5.27 -20.68 -18.51
C ASP A 139 -6.59 -20.12 -19.05
N VAL A 140 -7.44 -19.59 -18.15
CA VAL A 140 -8.69 -18.95 -18.55
C VAL A 140 -8.40 -17.65 -19.31
N ILE A 141 -7.45 -16.84 -18.87
CA ILE A 141 -7.06 -15.61 -19.55
C ILE A 141 -6.52 -15.93 -20.94
N ARG A 142 -5.60 -16.88 -21.08
CA ARG A 142 -5.07 -17.34 -22.39
C ARG A 142 -6.19 -17.78 -23.32
N THR A 143 -7.14 -18.55 -22.81
CA THR A 143 -8.26 -19.08 -23.60
C THR A 143 -9.13 -17.99 -24.21
N PHE A 144 -9.47 -16.95 -23.45
CA PHE A 144 -10.41 -15.93 -23.91
C PHE A 144 -9.77 -14.65 -24.41
N ALA A 145 -8.61 -14.26 -23.90
CA ALA A 145 -7.89 -13.07 -24.33
C ALA A 145 -6.86 -13.35 -25.42
N GLY A 146 -6.47 -14.61 -25.63
CA GLY A 146 -5.50 -15.01 -26.66
C GLY A 146 -4.08 -14.50 -26.43
N CYS A 147 -3.72 -14.14 -25.18
CA CYS A 147 -2.38 -13.64 -24.85
C CYS A 147 -1.98 -14.09 -23.42
N GLU A 148 -0.69 -14.05 -23.15
CA GLU A 148 -0.16 -14.31 -21.81
C GLU A 148 -0.56 -13.17 -20.85
N PRO A 149 -0.99 -13.48 -19.62
CA PRO A 149 -1.20 -12.47 -18.59
C PRO A 149 0.12 -11.91 -18.11
N GLU A 150 0.13 -10.62 -17.79
CA GLU A 150 1.28 -9.97 -17.14
C GLU A 150 1.15 -10.12 -15.62
N HIS A 151 2.19 -10.68 -14.97
CA HIS A 151 2.25 -10.84 -13.52
C HIS A 151 2.92 -9.64 -12.90
N THR A 152 2.16 -8.84 -12.13
CA THR A 152 2.70 -7.66 -11.44
C THR A 152 2.31 -7.66 -9.96
N PRO A 153 3.26 -7.32 -9.05
CA PRO A 153 2.91 -7.03 -7.66
C PRO A 153 2.05 -5.77 -7.58
N ASN A 154 0.92 -5.85 -6.88
CA ASN A 154 0.05 -4.69 -6.74
C ASN A 154 -0.67 -4.68 -5.38
N SER A 155 -1.27 -3.55 -5.02
CA SER A 155 -2.11 -3.41 -3.82
C SER A 155 -3.57 -3.46 -4.23
N THR A 156 -4.20 -4.61 -4.01
CA THR A 156 -5.57 -4.92 -4.43
C THR A 156 -6.36 -5.58 -3.29
N ASP A 157 -7.61 -5.90 -3.51
CA ASP A 157 -8.44 -6.56 -2.49
C ASP A 157 -7.97 -7.99 -2.19
N SER A 158 -7.18 -8.62 -3.10
CA SER A 158 -6.52 -9.89 -2.82
C SER A 158 -5.47 -9.83 -1.70
N ASN A 159 -5.03 -8.62 -1.29
CA ASN A 159 -4.12 -8.46 -0.14
C ASN A 159 -4.69 -9.08 1.14
N ILE A 160 -6.00 -8.98 1.36
CA ILE A 160 -6.64 -9.50 2.59
C ILE A 160 -6.57 -11.03 2.64
N PRO A 161 -7.12 -11.80 1.69
CA PRO A 161 -6.99 -13.26 1.73
C PRO A 161 -5.53 -13.72 1.70
N LEU A 162 -4.66 -13.10 0.90
CA LEU A 162 -3.23 -13.43 0.87
C LEU A 162 -2.57 -13.24 2.24
N SER A 163 -2.91 -12.19 2.98
CA SER A 163 -2.38 -11.94 4.33
C SER A 163 -2.81 -12.99 5.36
N LEU A 164 -3.93 -13.65 5.12
CA LEU A 164 -4.47 -14.73 5.94
C LEU A 164 -3.99 -16.14 5.53
N GLY A 165 -3.06 -16.22 4.56
CA GLY A 165 -2.57 -17.51 4.04
C GLY A 165 -3.51 -18.16 3.03
N ILE A 166 -4.50 -17.46 2.52
CA ILE A 166 -5.48 -17.96 1.55
C ILE A 166 -4.99 -17.59 0.13
N PRO A 167 -4.80 -18.57 -0.77
CA PRO A 167 -4.46 -18.30 -2.16
C PRO A 167 -5.48 -17.39 -2.82
N ALA A 168 -5.02 -16.28 -3.37
CA ALA A 168 -5.86 -15.32 -4.07
C ALA A 168 -5.06 -14.57 -5.13
N ASN A 169 -5.74 -14.09 -6.16
CA ASN A 169 -5.18 -13.15 -7.12
C ASN A 169 -6.24 -12.13 -7.54
N THR A 170 -5.79 -11.06 -8.19
CA THR A 170 -6.67 -10.09 -8.83
C THR A 170 -6.37 -10.11 -10.31
N ILE A 171 -7.41 -10.25 -11.12
CA ILE A 171 -7.29 -10.29 -12.59
C ILE A 171 -7.87 -9.02 -13.23
N GLY A 172 -7.21 -8.53 -14.28
CA GLY A 172 -7.74 -7.48 -15.12
C GLY A 172 -8.79 -8.05 -16.09
N THR A 173 -9.97 -7.43 -16.11
CA THR A 173 -11.11 -7.88 -16.94
C THR A 173 -11.41 -6.96 -18.10
N VAL A 174 -10.67 -5.84 -18.22
CA VAL A 174 -10.83 -4.87 -19.32
C VAL A 174 -9.47 -4.37 -19.78
N ARG A 175 -9.39 -3.92 -21.00
CA ARG A 175 -8.27 -3.08 -21.47
C ARG A 175 -8.57 -1.64 -21.12
N GLY A 176 -7.62 -0.96 -20.49
CA GLY A 176 -7.78 0.42 -20.07
C GLY A 176 -6.43 1.09 -19.81
N GLY A 177 -6.47 2.34 -19.43
CA GLY A 177 -5.26 3.09 -19.10
C GLY A 177 -5.52 4.33 -18.28
N LEU A 178 -4.44 4.95 -17.81
CA LEU A 178 -4.46 6.15 -16.98
C LEU A 178 -5.27 6.01 -15.69
N ALA A 179 -5.24 4.80 -15.09
CA ALA A 179 -5.95 4.48 -13.85
C ALA A 179 -5.69 5.53 -12.76
N HIS A 180 -6.73 5.88 -12.01
CA HIS A 180 -6.73 6.91 -10.95
C HIS A 180 -6.51 8.35 -11.43
N THR A 181 -6.69 8.62 -12.72
CA THR A 181 -6.68 9.99 -13.26
C THR A 181 -8.05 10.38 -13.82
N ARG A 182 -8.28 11.69 -14.03
CA ARG A 182 -9.51 12.17 -14.71
C ARG A 182 -9.60 11.75 -16.18
N LYS A 183 -8.53 11.21 -16.74
CA LYS A 183 -8.44 10.73 -18.12
C LYS A 183 -8.47 9.20 -18.20
N GLU A 184 -8.85 8.53 -17.12
CA GLU A 184 -9.00 7.07 -17.09
C GLU A 184 -10.01 6.62 -18.15
N TRP A 185 -9.65 5.57 -18.86
CA TRP A 185 -10.46 5.04 -19.94
C TRP A 185 -10.46 3.51 -19.96
N ILE A 186 -11.51 2.93 -20.51
CA ILE A 186 -11.61 1.51 -20.83
C ILE A 186 -12.03 1.30 -22.29
N ALA A 187 -11.56 0.23 -22.90
CA ALA A 187 -11.96 -0.20 -24.23
C ALA A 187 -13.24 -1.06 -24.13
N LEU A 188 -14.36 -0.56 -24.65
CA LEU A 188 -15.67 -1.22 -24.54
C LEU A 188 -15.70 -2.59 -25.22
N ASP A 189 -14.96 -2.80 -26.29
CA ASP A 189 -14.80 -4.10 -26.97
C ASP A 189 -14.18 -5.18 -26.10
N SER A 190 -13.42 -4.80 -25.05
CA SER A 190 -12.81 -5.73 -24.12
C SER A 190 -13.78 -6.30 -23.05
N LEU A 191 -14.94 -5.66 -22.85
CA LEU A 191 -15.91 -6.06 -21.82
C LEU A 191 -16.43 -7.48 -22.01
N SER A 192 -16.73 -7.89 -23.24
CA SER A 192 -17.25 -9.24 -23.51
C SER A 192 -16.21 -10.32 -23.19
N THR A 193 -14.94 -10.08 -23.49
CA THR A 193 -13.82 -10.98 -23.14
C THR A 193 -13.64 -11.05 -21.63
N GLY A 194 -13.66 -9.92 -20.94
CA GLY A 194 -13.56 -9.86 -19.49
C GLY A 194 -14.69 -10.61 -18.78
N LEU A 195 -15.93 -10.46 -19.27
CA LEU A 195 -17.06 -11.18 -18.74
C LEU A 195 -16.90 -12.70 -18.88
N LYS A 196 -16.45 -13.19 -20.05
CA LYS A 196 -16.18 -14.63 -20.27
C LYS A 196 -15.13 -15.16 -19.30
N ILE A 197 -14.04 -14.40 -19.04
CA ILE A 197 -13.00 -14.74 -18.08
C ILE A 197 -13.61 -14.88 -16.68
N VAL A 198 -14.34 -13.88 -16.20
CA VAL A 198 -14.94 -13.88 -14.85
C VAL A 198 -15.91 -15.04 -14.68
N VAL A 199 -16.86 -15.21 -15.61
CA VAL A 199 -17.86 -16.29 -15.54
C VAL A 199 -17.20 -17.67 -15.55
N SER A 200 -16.16 -17.87 -16.37
CA SER A 200 -15.43 -19.15 -16.43
C SER A 200 -14.70 -19.45 -15.12
N LEU A 201 -14.03 -18.46 -14.51
CA LEU A 201 -13.36 -18.63 -13.23
C LEU A 201 -14.36 -18.95 -12.11
N MET A 202 -15.48 -18.25 -12.06
CA MET A 202 -16.56 -18.52 -11.09
C MET A 202 -17.12 -19.92 -11.26
N ALA A 203 -17.44 -20.34 -12.49
CA ALA A 203 -17.97 -21.67 -12.79
C ALA A 203 -16.98 -22.77 -12.36
N GLN A 204 -15.70 -22.63 -12.68
CA GLN A 204 -14.66 -23.59 -12.27
C GLN A 204 -14.51 -23.70 -10.75
N THR A 205 -14.76 -22.60 -10.02
CA THR A 205 -14.67 -22.57 -8.55
C THR A 205 -15.93 -23.18 -7.91
N CYS A 206 -17.11 -22.94 -8.47
CA CYS A 206 -18.39 -23.42 -7.93
C CYS A 206 -18.66 -24.88 -8.26
N LEU A 207 -18.19 -25.37 -9.42
CA LEU A 207 -18.50 -26.74 -9.90
C LEU A 207 -17.53 -27.81 -9.35
N ARG A 208 -16.47 -27.44 -8.66
CA ARG A 208 -15.59 -28.43 -8.02
C ARG A 208 -16.16 -28.89 -6.68
N PRO A 209 -16.18 -30.21 -6.40
CA PRO A 209 -16.52 -30.71 -5.07
C PRO A 209 -15.52 -30.12 -4.07
N ARG A 210 -16.04 -29.44 -3.04
CA ARG A 210 -15.22 -28.86 -1.96
C ARG A 210 -14.53 -29.99 -1.22
N SER A 211 -13.20 -30.01 -1.18
CA SER A 211 -12.48 -30.90 -0.27
C SER A 211 -12.93 -30.60 1.17
N PRO A 212 -13.25 -31.63 2.00
CA PRO A 212 -13.66 -31.42 3.39
C PRO A 212 -12.67 -30.66 4.25
N ASP A 213 -11.42 -30.54 3.80
CA ASP A 213 -10.35 -29.92 4.54
C ASP A 213 -10.18 -28.40 4.33
N CYS A 214 -10.95 -27.82 3.40
CA CYS A 214 -10.82 -26.41 3.00
C CYS A 214 -11.15 -25.40 4.14
N PHE A 215 -11.82 -25.82 5.20
CA PHE A 215 -12.25 -24.95 6.31
C PHE A 215 -11.59 -25.25 7.67
N LYS A 216 -10.77 -26.29 7.78
CA LYS A 216 -10.15 -26.65 9.07
C LYS A 216 -9.15 -25.61 9.61
N GLY A 217 -8.57 -24.76 8.73
CA GLY A 217 -7.61 -23.73 9.12
C GLY A 217 -8.21 -22.41 9.61
N ILE A 218 -9.42 -22.07 9.16
CA ILE A 218 -10.02 -20.73 9.37
C ILE A 218 -10.51 -20.55 10.82
N ARG A 219 -10.93 -21.63 11.50
CA ARG A 219 -11.46 -21.55 12.88
C ARG A 219 -10.42 -21.25 13.97
N LYS A 220 -9.12 -21.35 13.69
CA LYS A 220 -8.07 -21.16 14.72
C LYS A 220 -7.61 -19.70 14.91
N ASN A 221 -7.92 -18.80 13.99
CA ASN A 221 -7.37 -17.44 14.00
C ASN A 221 -8.40 -16.32 14.22
N ILE A 222 -9.67 -16.65 14.49
CA ILE A 222 -10.66 -15.66 14.90
C ILE A 222 -10.83 -15.80 16.40
N ARG A 223 -10.03 -15.07 17.18
CA ARG A 223 -10.35 -14.74 18.57
C ARG A 223 -10.98 -13.34 18.60
N PRO A 224 -12.01 -13.15 19.45
CA PRO A 224 -12.70 -11.87 19.60
C PRO A 224 -11.79 -10.78 20.15
#